data_634beab3148f2492d03d2dda69fa4074
#
_entry.id   634beab3148f2492d03d2dda69fa4074
#
_cell.length_a   1.000
_cell.length_b   1.000
_cell.length_c   1.000
_cell.angle_alpha   90.00
_cell.angle_beta   90.00
_cell.angle_gamma   90.00
#
_symmetry.space_group_name_H-M   'P 1'
#
loop_
_entity.id
_entity.type
_entity.pdbx_description
1 polymer ?
#
loop_
_entity_poly.entity_id
_entity_poly.type
_entity_poly.pdbx_seq_one_letter_code
_entity_poly.pdbx_strand_id
1 'polypeptide(L)'
;LFREILSCDGEGGLRAILARREAEAASVAVFDRGCLLDMDSPRDYGRLQETLAHLHVPDEDECVAMLEAAATPEPVRRHCRMVAGLATSLALSLNKADGQLDACLVRAAALVHDIAKGQPQHAQAGAALLREFGFPGVADLVARHMTITFDGDSIDEGAVLYLADKLIQGEMRVRLEERFAPALTRFDDDAVALASVRRRYADAQAILSAVEARIGTLDPWRGTPVPHTETGAST
;
A
#
# COMPACT_ATOMS: atom_id res chain seq x y z
N LEU A 1 -17.83 2.30 -35.74
CA LEU A 1 -16.47 1.85 -35.57
C LEU A 1 -16.15 0.61 -36.43
N PHE A 2 -16.85 -0.54 -36.30
CA PHE A 2 -16.54 -1.77 -37.05
C PHE A 2 -16.56 -1.59 -38.58
N ARG A 3 -17.57 -0.88 -39.12
CA ARG A 3 -17.65 -0.60 -40.58
C ARG A 3 -16.50 0.26 -41.06
N GLU A 4 -16.06 1.23 -40.28
CA GLU A 4 -14.93 2.09 -40.62
C GLU A 4 -13.60 1.32 -40.57
N ILE A 5 -13.43 0.43 -39.61
CA ILE A 5 -12.25 -0.46 -39.51
C ILE A 5 -12.17 -1.32 -40.79
N LEU A 6 -13.31 -1.92 -41.17
CA LEU A 6 -13.38 -2.80 -42.35
C LEU A 6 -13.22 -2.05 -43.69
N SER A 7 -13.53 -0.74 -43.72
CA SER A 7 -13.40 0.10 -44.92
C SER A 7 -12.13 0.95 -44.95
N CYS A 8 -11.26 0.81 -43.94
CA CYS A 8 -10.00 1.58 -43.87
C CYS A 8 -9.00 1.03 -44.90
N ASP A 9 -8.39 1.93 -45.64
CA ASP A 9 -7.31 1.66 -46.60
C ASP A 9 -5.96 1.32 -45.96
N GLY A 10 -5.91 1.33 -44.62
CA GLY A 10 -4.69 1.06 -43.85
C GLY A 10 -3.82 2.28 -43.55
N GLU A 11 -4.08 3.43 -44.17
CA GLU A 11 -3.34 4.66 -43.84
C GLU A 11 -3.63 5.15 -42.40
N GLY A 12 -2.57 5.23 -41.56
CA GLY A 12 -2.65 5.61 -40.17
C GLY A 12 -3.28 4.55 -39.23
N GLY A 13 -3.70 3.39 -39.78
CA GLY A 13 -4.20 2.27 -39.05
C GLY A 13 -5.40 2.56 -38.11
N LEU A 14 -5.61 1.71 -37.15
CA LEU A 14 -6.68 1.83 -36.16
C LEU A 14 -6.57 3.14 -35.33
N ARG A 15 -5.34 3.62 -35.09
CA ARG A 15 -5.08 4.85 -34.34
C ARG A 15 -5.74 6.08 -34.98
N ALA A 16 -5.68 6.19 -36.34
CA ALA A 16 -6.31 7.29 -37.07
C ALA A 16 -7.84 7.26 -36.98
N ILE A 17 -8.43 6.06 -36.94
CA ILE A 17 -9.89 5.88 -36.76
C ILE A 17 -10.31 6.28 -35.36
N LEU A 18 -9.57 5.84 -34.32
CA LEU A 18 -9.84 6.16 -32.93
C LEU A 18 -9.71 7.66 -32.64
N ALA A 19 -8.66 8.32 -33.19
CA ALA A 19 -8.47 9.75 -33.05
C ALA A 19 -9.65 10.58 -33.60
N ARG A 20 -10.27 10.14 -34.70
CA ARG A 20 -11.47 10.80 -35.25
C ARG A 20 -12.70 10.66 -34.39
N ARG A 21 -12.71 9.67 -33.48
CA ARG A 21 -13.83 9.38 -32.58
C ARG A 21 -13.52 9.67 -31.11
N GLU A 22 -12.49 10.42 -30.84
CA GLU A 22 -12.06 10.74 -29.47
C GLU A 22 -13.18 11.35 -28.62
N ALA A 23 -14.02 12.20 -29.24
CA ALA A 23 -15.19 12.80 -28.55
C ALA A 23 -16.29 11.79 -28.17
N GLU A 24 -16.29 10.60 -28.77
CA GLU A 24 -17.22 9.51 -28.47
C GLU A 24 -16.59 8.46 -27.53
N ALA A 25 -15.31 8.60 -27.17
CA ALA A 25 -14.59 7.66 -26.36
C ALA A 25 -14.95 7.81 -24.87
N ALA A 26 -15.12 6.68 -24.19
CA ALA A 26 -15.20 6.64 -22.74
C ALA A 26 -13.83 6.23 -22.17
N SER A 27 -13.34 6.97 -21.18
CA SER A 27 -12.13 6.60 -20.45
C SER A 27 -12.46 5.63 -19.33
N VAL A 28 -11.71 4.55 -19.24
CA VAL A 28 -11.77 3.58 -18.14
C VAL A 28 -10.42 3.64 -17.42
N ALA A 29 -10.44 3.90 -16.11
CA ALA A 29 -9.23 3.83 -15.31
C ALA A 29 -8.82 2.37 -15.13
N VAL A 30 -7.59 2.04 -15.47
CA VAL A 30 -6.99 0.72 -15.27
C VAL A 30 -5.72 0.90 -14.47
N PHE A 31 -5.60 0.17 -13.36
CA PHE A 31 -4.44 0.23 -12.47
C PHE A 31 -3.52 -0.97 -12.73
N ASP A 32 -3.23 -1.21 -13.98
CA ASP A 32 -2.36 -2.28 -14.48
C ASP A 32 -1.46 -1.70 -15.58
N ARG A 33 -0.24 -1.35 -15.21
CA ARG A 33 0.76 -0.83 -16.15
C ARG A 33 1.18 -1.87 -17.20
N GLY A 34 0.91 -3.15 -16.97
CA GLY A 34 1.15 -4.21 -17.95
C GLY A 34 0.42 -3.96 -19.26
N CYS A 35 -0.73 -3.25 -19.23
CA CYS A 35 -1.47 -2.87 -20.44
C CYS A 35 -0.73 -1.87 -21.34
N LEU A 36 0.35 -1.22 -20.86
CA LEU A 36 1.19 -0.28 -21.59
C LEU A 36 2.47 -0.93 -22.14
N LEU A 37 2.70 -2.22 -21.85
CA LEU A 37 3.91 -2.92 -22.27
C LEU A 37 3.70 -3.58 -23.62
N ASP A 38 4.59 -3.30 -24.56
CA ASP A 38 4.70 -3.96 -25.85
C ASP A 38 5.74 -5.09 -25.80
N MET A 39 5.60 -6.08 -26.68
CA MET A 39 6.48 -7.24 -26.78
C MET A 39 7.08 -7.34 -28.19
N ASP A 40 7.79 -6.30 -28.61
CA ASP A 40 8.37 -6.21 -29.96
C ASP A 40 9.80 -6.77 -30.05
N SER A 41 10.46 -6.93 -28.92
CA SER A 41 11.84 -7.41 -28.84
C SER A 41 12.04 -8.47 -27.74
N PRO A 42 13.12 -9.27 -27.79
CA PRO A 42 13.50 -10.19 -26.70
C PRO A 42 13.69 -9.48 -25.34
N ARG A 43 14.09 -8.20 -25.36
CA ARG A 43 14.21 -7.39 -24.14
C ARG A 43 12.84 -7.10 -23.53
N ASP A 44 11.85 -6.80 -24.38
CA ASP A 44 10.50 -6.52 -23.90
C ASP A 44 9.87 -7.78 -23.32
N TYR A 45 10.13 -8.95 -23.91
CA TYR A 45 9.72 -10.24 -23.34
C TYR A 45 10.30 -10.46 -21.94
N GLY A 46 11.59 -10.18 -21.71
CA GLY A 46 12.19 -10.24 -20.38
C GLY A 46 11.50 -9.30 -19.38
N ARG A 47 11.21 -8.07 -19.77
CA ARG A 47 10.47 -7.10 -18.95
C ARG A 47 9.05 -7.59 -18.62
N LEU A 48 8.35 -8.14 -19.60
CA LEU A 48 7.02 -8.72 -19.38
C LEU A 48 7.04 -9.90 -18.41
N GLN A 49 8.04 -10.77 -18.48
CA GLN A 49 8.20 -11.86 -17.51
C GLN A 49 8.43 -11.35 -16.08
N GLU A 50 9.26 -10.31 -15.89
CA GLU A 50 9.47 -9.66 -14.60
C GLU A 50 8.17 -9.03 -14.09
N THR A 51 7.45 -8.30 -14.94
CA THR A 51 6.16 -7.69 -14.60
C THR A 51 5.12 -8.76 -14.23
N LEU A 52 5.05 -9.86 -14.96
CA LEU A 52 4.12 -10.97 -14.73
C LEU A 52 4.34 -11.60 -13.34
N ALA A 53 5.57 -11.69 -12.88
CA ALA A 53 5.88 -12.24 -11.55
C ALA A 53 5.30 -11.38 -10.41
N HIS A 54 5.04 -10.10 -10.66
CA HIS A 54 4.56 -9.12 -9.67
C HIS A 54 3.19 -8.52 -9.98
N LEU A 55 2.46 -9.03 -10.98
CA LEU A 55 1.14 -8.50 -11.39
C LEU A 55 0.09 -8.41 -10.27
N HIS A 56 0.24 -9.21 -9.22
CA HIS A 56 -0.67 -9.24 -8.08
C HIS A 56 -0.35 -8.20 -7.00
N VAL A 57 0.75 -7.45 -7.16
CA VAL A 57 1.20 -6.40 -6.24
C VAL A 57 1.38 -5.11 -7.05
N PRO A 58 0.62 -4.05 -6.77
CA PRO A 58 0.78 -2.78 -7.48
C PRO A 58 2.14 -2.16 -7.15
N ASP A 59 2.74 -1.51 -8.14
CA ASP A 59 3.91 -0.68 -7.92
C ASP A 59 3.54 0.70 -7.34
N GLU A 60 4.54 1.56 -7.13
CA GLU A 60 4.33 2.86 -6.52
C GLU A 60 3.46 3.79 -7.38
N ASP A 61 3.66 3.77 -8.71
CA ASP A 61 2.90 4.60 -9.64
C ASP A 61 1.43 4.17 -9.70
N GLU A 62 1.17 2.86 -9.67
CA GLU A 62 -0.18 2.29 -9.60
C GLU A 62 -0.84 2.64 -8.25
N CYS A 63 -0.10 2.55 -7.13
CA CYS A 63 -0.60 2.97 -5.82
C CYS A 63 -0.96 4.47 -5.81
N VAL A 64 -0.12 5.33 -6.38
CA VAL A 64 -0.39 6.78 -6.49
C VAL A 64 -1.64 7.03 -7.34
N ALA A 65 -1.76 6.38 -8.49
CA ALA A 65 -2.92 6.50 -9.36
C ALA A 65 -4.22 6.07 -8.66
N MET A 66 -4.19 4.97 -7.89
CA MET A 66 -5.34 4.52 -7.08
C MET A 66 -5.72 5.54 -6.01
N LEU A 67 -4.74 6.11 -5.29
CA LEU A 67 -4.98 7.16 -4.28
C LEU A 67 -5.57 8.43 -4.91
N GLU A 68 -5.17 8.76 -6.13
CA GLU A 68 -5.72 9.89 -6.90
C GLU A 68 -7.15 9.63 -7.34
N ALA A 69 -7.42 8.47 -7.90
CA ALA A 69 -8.75 8.06 -8.31
C ALA A 69 -9.74 8.01 -7.13
N ALA A 70 -9.26 7.63 -5.95
CA ALA A 70 -10.03 7.66 -4.71
C ALA A 70 -10.14 9.06 -4.08
N ALA A 71 -9.56 10.10 -4.70
CA ALA A 71 -9.48 11.46 -4.16
C ALA A 71 -8.93 11.52 -2.73
N THR A 72 -7.98 10.64 -2.39
CA THR A 72 -7.37 10.58 -1.05
C THR A 72 -6.65 11.90 -0.74
N PRO A 73 -6.93 12.57 0.40
CA PRO A 73 -6.34 13.85 0.75
C PRO A 73 -4.81 13.78 0.88
N GLU A 74 -4.11 14.83 0.46
CA GLU A 74 -2.65 14.86 0.47
C GLU A 74 -2.02 14.60 1.86
N PRO A 75 -2.56 15.06 2.99
CA PRO A 75 -2.01 14.69 4.30
C PRO A 75 -2.06 13.18 4.58
N VAL A 76 -3.10 12.49 4.08
CA VAL A 76 -3.22 11.02 4.19
C VAL A 76 -2.20 10.34 3.29
N ARG A 77 -2.03 10.81 2.06
CA ARG A 77 -1.01 10.28 1.13
C ARG A 77 0.40 10.41 1.70
N ARG A 78 0.73 11.56 2.35
CA ARG A 78 2.03 11.75 3.02
C ARG A 78 2.21 10.77 4.18
N HIS A 79 1.17 10.60 5.01
CA HIS A 79 1.18 9.59 6.07
C HIS A 79 1.44 8.19 5.51
N CYS A 80 0.73 7.78 4.47
CA CYS A 80 0.90 6.47 3.83
C CYS A 80 2.33 6.27 3.30
N ARG A 81 2.95 7.29 2.71
CA ARG A 81 4.37 7.22 2.28
C ARG A 81 5.32 6.99 3.45
N MET A 82 5.09 7.66 4.58
CA MET A 82 5.90 7.47 5.79
C MET A 82 5.76 6.06 6.35
N VAL A 83 4.51 5.57 6.42
CA VAL A 83 4.22 4.19 6.86
C VAL A 83 4.87 3.18 5.91
N ALA A 84 4.78 3.39 4.59
CA ALA A 84 5.39 2.50 3.60
C ALA A 84 6.92 2.43 3.71
N GLY A 85 7.58 3.56 3.92
CA GLY A 85 9.03 3.60 4.15
C GLY A 85 9.44 2.80 5.39
N LEU A 86 8.73 2.98 6.51
CA LEU A 86 9.00 2.22 7.73
C LEU A 86 8.68 0.73 7.57
N ALA A 87 7.50 0.39 7.04
CA ALA A 87 7.07 -0.99 6.85
C ALA A 87 8.03 -1.77 5.95
N THR A 88 8.45 -1.18 4.83
CA THR A 88 9.44 -1.79 3.92
C THR A 88 10.78 -2.02 4.62
N SER A 89 11.25 -1.03 5.38
CA SER A 89 12.50 -1.14 6.13
C SER A 89 12.46 -2.27 7.18
N LEU A 90 11.33 -2.41 7.88
CA LEU A 90 11.11 -3.50 8.83
C LEU A 90 11.08 -4.87 8.14
N ALA A 91 10.32 -5.00 7.04
CA ALA A 91 10.22 -6.25 6.28
C ALA A 91 11.59 -6.70 5.76
N LEU A 92 12.37 -5.77 5.17
CA LEU A 92 13.71 -6.07 4.67
C LEU A 92 14.69 -6.44 5.80
N SER A 93 14.58 -5.82 6.98
CA SER A 93 15.42 -6.13 8.13
C SER A 93 15.06 -7.50 8.72
N LEU A 94 13.77 -7.83 8.82
CA LEU A 94 13.30 -9.14 9.24
C LEU A 94 13.73 -10.24 8.24
N ASN A 95 13.65 -9.99 6.94
CA ASN A 95 14.11 -10.92 5.92
C ASN A 95 15.62 -11.19 5.98
N LYS A 96 16.43 -10.20 6.41
CA LYS A 96 17.86 -10.40 6.62
C LYS A 96 18.15 -11.27 7.86
N ALA A 97 17.26 -11.27 8.85
CA ALA A 97 17.41 -12.09 10.04
C ALA A 97 17.00 -13.55 9.77
N ASP A 98 15.76 -13.79 9.40
CA ASP A 98 15.23 -15.15 9.16
C ASP A 98 13.85 -15.13 8.46
N GLY A 99 13.32 -13.95 8.13
CA GLY A 99 11.98 -13.77 7.58
C GLY A 99 11.86 -14.13 6.11
N GLN A 100 10.62 -14.34 5.68
CA GLN A 100 10.24 -14.59 4.29
C GLN A 100 9.04 -13.71 3.89
N LEU A 101 9.09 -12.44 4.29
CA LEU A 101 8.04 -11.47 4.01
C LEU A 101 8.12 -10.96 2.57
N ASP A 102 6.99 -10.81 1.91
CA ASP A 102 6.91 -10.08 0.66
C ASP A 102 6.99 -8.57 0.92
N ALA A 103 8.19 -8.02 0.82
CA ALA A 103 8.44 -6.60 1.06
C ALA A 103 7.75 -5.69 0.03
N CYS A 104 7.50 -6.18 -1.20
CA CYS A 104 6.75 -5.45 -2.22
C CYS A 104 5.28 -5.36 -1.82
N LEU A 105 4.69 -6.46 -1.37
CA LEU A 105 3.31 -6.51 -0.89
C LEU A 105 3.12 -5.63 0.36
N VAL A 106 4.05 -5.68 1.32
CA VAL A 106 4.05 -4.81 2.51
C VAL A 106 4.08 -3.34 2.10
N ARG A 107 4.98 -2.97 1.17
CA ARG A 107 5.11 -1.60 0.67
C ARG A 107 3.83 -1.12 0.01
N ALA A 108 3.29 -1.89 -0.92
CA ALA A 108 2.07 -1.56 -1.64
C ALA A 108 0.88 -1.40 -0.68
N ALA A 109 0.68 -2.35 0.24
CA ALA A 109 -0.38 -2.27 1.24
C ALA A 109 -0.23 -1.02 2.13
N ALA A 110 1.00 -0.68 2.54
CA ALA A 110 1.26 0.49 3.35
C ALA A 110 1.00 1.81 2.59
N LEU A 111 1.30 1.87 1.30
CA LEU A 111 1.01 3.05 0.46
C LEU A 111 -0.49 3.34 0.35
N VAL A 112 -1.34 2.31 0.38
CA VAL A 112 -2.79 2.46 0.14
C VAL A 112 -3.66 2.10 1.35
N HIS A 113 -3.08 1.83 2.54
CA HIS A 113 -3.85 1.32 3.69
C HIS A 113 -5.00 2.23 4.13
N ASP A 114 -4.83 3.53 3.96
CA ASP A 114 -5.80 4.57 4.34
C ASP A 114 -6.53 5.18 3.11
N ILE A 115 -6.58 4.48 1.96
CA ILE A 115 -7.18 4.96 0.70
C ILE A 115 -8.64 5.44 0.87
N ALA A 116 -9.39 4.84 1.78
CA ALA A 116 -10.76 5.22 2.10
C ALA A 116 -10.89 6.03 3.40
N LYS A 117 -9.80 6.70 3.85
CA LYS A 117 -9.79 7.48 5.10
C LYS A 117 -10.89 8.51 5.13
N GLY A 118 -11.63 8.55 6.25
CA GLY A 118 -12.80 9.41 6.44
C GLY A 118 -14.14 8.72 6.18
N GLN A 119 -14.15 7.54 5.55
CA GLN A 119 -15.36 6.72 5.42
C GLN A 119 -15.60 5.88 6.67
N PRO A 120 -16.85 5.53 7.00
CA PRO A 120 -17.16 4.53 8.01
C PRO A 120 -16.45 3.21 7.68
N GLN A 121 -15.85 2.57 8.70
CA GLN A 121 -15.11 1.31 8.51
C GLN A 121 -14.09 1.39 7.35
N HIS A 122 -13.32 2.48 7.29
CA HIS A 122 -12.42 2.81 6.18
C HIS A 122 -11.46 1.66 5.78
N ALA A 123 -11.06 0.78 6.70
CA ALA A 123 -10.24 -0.37 6.38
C ALA A 123 -10.97 -1.35 5.46
N GLN A 124 -12.23 -1.65 5.74
CA GLN A 124 -13.07 -2.52 4.92
C GLN A 124 -13.48 -1.84 3.61
N ALA A 125 -13.81 -0.56 3.66
CA ALA A 125 -14.12 0.23 2.46
C ALA A 125 -12.91 0.31 1.51
N GLY A 126 -11.72 0.56 2.05
CA GLY A 126 -10.46 0.54 1.28
C GLY A 126 -10.16 -0.83 0.69
N ALA A 127 -10.34 -1.89 1.47
CA ALA A 127 -10.15 -3.25 0.98
C ALA A 127 -11.13 -3.63 -0.13
N ALA A 128 -12.39 -3.21 -0.05
CA ALA A 128 -13.37 -3.42 -1.12
C ALA A 128 -12.92 -2.73 -2.41
N LEU A 129 -12.52 -1.46 -2.33
CA LEU A 129 -12.03 -0.68 -3.46
C LEU A 129 -10.78 -1.32 -4.09
N LEU A 130 -9.84 -1.79 -3.29
CA LEU A 130 -8.61 -2.45 -3.79
C LEU A 130 -8.90 -3.78 -4.48
N ARG A 131 -9.94 -4.51 -4.06
CA ARG A 131 -10.41 -5.70 -4.79
C ARG A 131 -11.02 -5.34 -6.15
N GLU A 132 -11.80 -4.25 -6.22
CA GLU A 132 -12.33 -3.72 -7.48
C GLU A 132 -11.21 -3.29 -8.43
N PHE A 133 -10.12 -2.76 -7.90
CA PHE A 133 -8.92 -2.41 -8.67
C PHE A 133 -8.06 -3.62 -9.08
N GLY A 134 -8.38 -4.83 -8.59
CA GLY A 134 -7.70 -6.07 -8.99
C GLY A 134 -6.58 -6.54 -8.06
N PHE A 135 -6.44 -5.98 -6.85
CA PHE A 135 -5.36 -6.29 -5.91
C PHE A 135 -5.87 -6.95 -4.61
N PRO A 136 -6.40 -8.18 -4.67
CA PRO A 136 -6.99 -8.85 -3.51
C PRO A 136 -5.98 -9.10 -2.37
N GLY A 137 -4.71 -9.42 -2.67
CA GLY A 137 -3.68 -9.64 -1.65
C GLY A 137 -3.39 -8.37 -0.84
N VAL A 138 -3.31 -7.20 -1.50
CA VAL A 138 -3.17 -5.90 -0.83
C VAL A 138 -4.42 -5.58 -0.01
N ALA A 139 -5.61 -5.84 -0.57
CA ALA A 139 -6.88 -5.63 0.11
C ALA A 139 -6.99 -6.42 1.41
N ASP A 140 -6.48 -7.65 1.46
CA ASP A 140 -6.50 -8.50 2.65
C ASP A 140 -5.63 -7.94 3.78
N LEU A 141 -4.50 -7.35 3.47
CA LEU A 141 -3.67 -6.63 4.44
C LEU A 141 -4.35 -5.34 4.92
N VAL A 142 -4.89 -4.56 3.98
CA VAL A 142 -5.58 -3.30 4.29
C VAL A 142 -6.81 -3.55 5.17
N ALA A 143 -7.57 -4.61 4.95
CA ALA A 143 -8.72 -4.95 5.80
C ALA A 143 -8.36 -5.14 7.28
N ARG A 144 -7.13 -5.57 7.58
CA ARG A 144 -6.65 -5.91 8.93
C ARG A 144 -5.84 -4.80 9.61
N HIS A 145 -5.47 -3.71 8.92
CA HIS A 145 -4.53 -2.70 9.45
C HIS A 145 -5.05 -1.97 10.70
N MET A 146 -6.34 -1.97 10.96
CA MET A 146 -6.93 -1.34 12.16
C MET A 146 -7.02 -2.28 13.35
N THR A 147 -7.12 -3.59 13.11
CA THR A 147 -7.31 -4.59 14.16
C THR A 147 -6.63 -5.88 13.74
N ILE A 148 -5.70 -6.34 14.54
CA ILE A 148 -4.97 -7.58 14.35
C ILE A 148 -5.12 -8.45 15.60
N THR A 149 -4.96 -9.75 15.45
CA THR A 149 -4.71 -10.66 16.57
C THR A 149 -3.32 -11.24 16.36
N PHE A 150 -2.43 -10.97 17.30
CA PHE A 150 -1.06 -11.46 17.25
C PHE A 150 -0.87 -12.56 18.30
N ASP A 151 -0.45 -13.74 17.87
CA ASP A 151 -0.25 -14.92 18.73
C ASP A 151 1.14 -14.99 19.36
N GLY A 152 2.05 -14.10 18.94
CA GLY A 152 3.43 -14.04 19.43
C GLY A 152 4.44 -14.87 18.63
N ASP A 153 3.99 -15.74 17.72
CA ASP A 153 4.87 -16.70 17.05
C ASP A 153 5.32 -16.24 15.65
N SER A 154 4.43 -15.67 14.85
CA SER A 154 4.69 -15.38 13.45
C SER A 154 4.46 -13.92 13.12
N ILE A 155 5.51 -13.25 12.62
CA ILE A 155 5.39 -11.90 12.07
C ILE A 155 5.08 -12.04 10.58
N ASP A 156 3.83 -11.75 10.19
CA ASP A 156 3.38 -11.69 8.80
C ASP A 156 3.41 -10.25 8.26
N GLU A 157 3.12 -10.06 6.98
CA GLU A 157 3.03 -8.76 6.31
C GLU A 157 2.02 -7.83 6.99
N GLY A 158 0.91 -8.41 7.50
CA GLY A 158 -0.13 -7.68 8.22
C GLY A 158 0.37 -7.13 9.56
N ALA A 159 1.16 -7.91 10.30
CA ALA A 159 1.78 -7.47 11.55
C ALA A 159 2.78 -6.33 11.32
N VAL A 160 3.57 -6.41 10.25
CA VAL A 160 4.51 -5.35 9.87
C VAL A 160 3.78 -4.07 9.49
N LEU A 161 2.74 -4.16 8.66
CA LEU A 161 1.91 -3.02 8.28
C LEU A 161 1.24 -2.39 9.51
N TYR A 162 0.63 -3.22 10.36
CA TYR A 162 -0.03 -2.77 11.58
C TYR A 162 0.92 -2.00 12.49
N LEU A 163 2.10 -2.57 12.77
CA LEU A 163 3.10 -1.93 13.62
C LEU A 163 3.58 -0.61 13.02
N ALA A 164 3.91 -0.60 11.73
CA ALA A 164 4.41 0.59 11.06
C ALA A 164 3.40 1.75 11.13
N ASP A 165 2.11 1.50 10.91
CA ASP A 165 1.06 2.51 11.06
C ASP A 165 0.98 3.05 12.50
N LYS A 166 1.15 2.20 13.52
CA LYS A 166 1.09 2.66 14.94
C LYS A 166 2.35 3.42 15.37
N LEU A 167 3.47 3.24 14.69
CA LEU A 167 4.71 3.98 14.93
C LEU A 167 4.80 5.30 14.14
N ILE A 168 3.82 5.62 13.30
CA ILE A 168 3.74 6.88 12.55
C ILE A 168 2.49 7.66 12.95
N GLN A 169 2.64 8.94 13.29
CA GLN A 169 1.55 9.89 13.52
C GLN A 169 1.72 11.10 12.60
N GLY A 170 0.80 11.27 11.66
CA GLY A 170 1.03 12.22 10.55
C GLY A 170 2.24 11.81 9.73
N GLU A 171 3.28 12.62 9.75
CA GLU A 171 4.55 12.35 9.06
C GLU A 171 5.71 12.07 10.04
N MET A 172 5.41 11.93 11.33
CA MET A 172 6.43 11.78 12.38
C MET A 172 6.42 10.38 12.96
N ARG A 173 7.61 9.87 13.28
CA ARG A 173 7.75 8.67 14.11
C ARG A 173 7.44 9.01 15.55
N VAL A 174 6.68 8.13 16.20
CA VAL A 174 6.27 8.26 17.59
C VAL A 174 6.45 6.92 18.31
N ARG A 175 6.55 6.97 19.62
CA ARG A 175 6.47 5.76 20.46
C ARG A 175 5.02 5.27 20.55
N LEU A 176 4.83 3.97 20.78
CA LEU A 176 3.49 3.42 20.96
C LEU A 176 2.75 4.08 22.12
N GLU A 177 3.43 4.40 23.22
CA GLU A 177 2.87 5.12 24.35
C GLU A 177 2.31 6.47 23.93
N GLU A 178 3.07 7.25 23.19
CA GLU A 178 2.68 8.57 22.68
C GLU A 178 1.51 8.47 21.70
N ARG A 179 1.51 7.43 20.86
CA ARG A 179 0.45 7.16 19.87
C ARG A 179 -0.89 6.82 20.51
N PHE A 180 -0.87 6.03 21.59
CA PHE A 180 -2.10 5.53 22.22
C PHE A 180 -2.58 6.39 23.40
N ALA A 181 -1.74 7.20 24.04
CA ALA A 181 -2.09 8.04 25.18
C ALA A 181 -3.34 8.91 24.98
N PRO A 182 -3.53 9.62 23.85
CA PRO A 182 -4.73 10.44 23.65
C PRO A 182 -6.01 9.60 23.61
N ALA A 183 -5.97 8.41 23.02
CA ALA A 183 -7.14 7.53 22.94
C ALA A 183 -7.46 6.89 24.29
N LEU A 184 -6.45 6.50 25.06
CA LEU A 184 -6.63 5.97 26.42
C LEU A 184 -7.29 7.00 27.34
N THR A 185 -6.88 8.29 27.25
CA THR A 185 -7.51 9.39 28.02
C THR A 185 -8.92 9.69 27.52
N ARG A 186 -9.12 9.74 26.20
CA ARG A 186 -10.42 10.09 25.62
C ARG A 186 -11.55 9.12 25.96
N PHE A 187 -11.24 7.85 26.10
CA PHE A 187 -12.22 6.78 26.32
C PHE A 187 -12.18 6.25 27.76
N ASP A 188 -11.66 7.02 28.72
CA ASP A 188 -11.54 6.57 30.13
C ASP A 188 -12.90 6.26 30.76
N ASP A 189 -13.96 6.97 30.36
CA ASP A 189 -15.34 6.75 30.82
C ASP A 189 -16.13 5.72 30.00
N ASP A 190 -15.55 5.19 28.89
CA ASP A 190 -16.19 4.17 28.03
C ASP A 190 -15.43 2.86 28.11
N ALA A 191 -15.88 1.95 28.98
CA ALA A 191 -15.23 0.68 29.25
C ALA A 191 -15.04 -0.19 27.98
N VAL A 192 -15.98 -0.16 27.02
CA VAL A 192 -15.91 -0.96 25.79
C VAL A 192 -14.88 -0.37 24.82
N ALA A 193 -14.95 0.94 24.60
CA ALA A 193 -13.98 1.63 23.77
C ALA A 193 -12.57 1.55 24.37
N LEU A 194 -12.42 1.75 25.67
CA LEU A 194 -11.16 1.64 26.40
C LEU A 194 -10.55 0.25 26.28
N ALA A 195 -11.36 -0.81 26.45
CA ALA A 195 -10.90 -2.20 26.29
C ALA A 195 -10.37 -2.44 24.85
N SER A 196 -11.07 -1.91 23.84
CA SER A 196 -10.63 -2.00 22.44
C SER A 196 -9.30 -1.26 22.20
N VAL A 197 -9.11 -0.07 22.78
CA VAL A 197 -7.85 0.69 22.69
C VAL A 197 -6.72 -0.07 23.37
N ARG A 198 -6.95 -0.58 24.60
CA ARG A 198 -5.96 -1.36 25.37
C ARG A 198 -5.52 -2.62 24.62
N ARG A 199 -6.46 -3.34 24.01
CA ARG A 199 -6.14 -4.52 23.19
C ARG A 199 -5.24 -4.16 22.01
N ARG A 200 -5.60 -3.15 21.23
CA ARG A 200 -4.79 -2.70 20.09
C ARG A 200 -3.39 -2.24 20.51
N TYR A 201 -3.28 -1.60 21.68
CA TYR A 201 -2.00 -1.21 22.23
C TYR A 201 -1.18 -2.45 22.66
N ALA A 202 -1.78 -3.42 23.32
CA ALA A 202 -1.11 -4.66 23.69
C ALA A 202 -0.63 -5.46 22.46
N ASP A 203 -1.47 -5.58 21.44
CA ASP A 203 -1.08 -6.23 20.16
C ASP A 203 0.12 -5.51 19.51
N ALA A 204 0.10 -4.17 19.46
CA ALA A 204 1.21 -3.38 18.92
C ALA A 204 2.51 -3.58 19.72
N GLN A 205 2.43 -3.63 21.06
CA GLN A 205 3.58 -3.89 21.94
C GLN A 205 4.14 -5.30 21.75
N ALA A 206 3.27 -6.30 21.63
CA ALA A 206 3.68 -7.67 21.39
C ALA A 206 4.40 -7.83 20.04
N ILE A 207 3.86 -7.22 18.97
CA ILE A 207 4.52 -7.22 17.65
C ILE A 207 5.85 -6.47 17.71
N LEU A 208 5.92 -5.29 18.35
CA LEU A 208 7.15 -4.53 18.51
C LEU A 208 8.22 -5.35 19.21
N SER A 209 7.87 -6.00 20.33
CA SER A 209 8.80 -6.86 21.09
C SER A 209 9.30 -8.04 20.25
N ALA A 210 8.42 -8.67 19.46
CA ALA A 210 8.79 -9.77 18.58
C ALA A 210 9.71 -9.31 17.43
N VAL A 211 9.48 -8.11 16.89
CA VAL A 211 10.34 -7.49 15.87
C VAL A 211 11.70 -7.15 16.46
N GLU A 212 11.75 -6.47 17.61
CA GLU A 212 13.00 -6.10 18.28
C GLU A 212 13.83 -7.30 18.73
N ALA A 213 13.19 -8.40 19.11
CA ALA A 213 13.90 -9.64 19.42
C ALA A 213 14.65 -10.21 18.21
N ARG A 214 14.20 -9.96 16.98
CA ARG A 214 14.81 -10.48 15.74
C ARG A 214 15.82 -9.54 15.11
N ILE A 215 15.54 -8.23 15.13
CA ILE A 215 16.35 -7.24 14.39
C ILE A 215 17.03 -6.20 15.29
N GLY A 216 16.86 -6.30 16.60
CA GLY A 216 17.37 -5.33 17.58
C GLY A 216 16.42 -4.15 17.79
N THR A 217 16.78 -3.33 18.78
CA THR A 217 15.94 -2.22 19.26
C THR A 217 15.68 -1.16 18.17
N LEU A 218 14.42 -0.75 18.03
CA LEU A 218 13.99 0.29 17.09
C LEU A 218 14.17 1.73 17.64
N ASP A 219 14.74 1.90 18.82
CA ASP A 219 14.89 3.19 19.52
C ASP A 219 15.83 4.22 18.85
N PRO A 220 16.90 3.86 18.10
CA PRO A 220 17.74 4.82 17.38
C PRO A 220 16.99 5.63 16.30
N TRP A 221 15.73 5.31 16.06
CA TRP A 221 14.92 5.86 14.98
C TRP A 221 14.02 7.03 15.41
N ARG A 222 14.15 7.47 16.67
CA ARG A 222 13.37 8.59 17.20
C ARG A 222 13.77 9.90 16.52
N GLY A 223 12.80 10.53 15.84
CA GLY A 223 13.01 11.84 15.23
C GLY A 223 13.78 11.87 13.91
N THR A 224 14.16 10.74 13.37
CA THR A 224 14.76 10.68 12.03
C THR A 224 13.66 10.68 10.97
N PRO A 225 13.69 11.59 9.98
CA PRO A 225 12.83 11.46 8.81
C PRO A 225 13.10 10.11 8.16
N VAL A 226 12.04 9.40 7.74
CA VAL A 226 12.20 8.19 6.92
C VAL A 226 12.90 8.62 5.64
N PRO A 227 14.05 8.03 5.26
CA PRO A 227 14.70 8.41 4.02
C PRO A 227 13.70 8.18 2.88
N HIS A 228 13.43 9.24 2.12
CA HIS A 228 12.76 9.11 0.84
C HIS A 228 13.70 8.27 -0.03
N THR A 229 13.28 7.06 -0.39
CA THR A 229 13.94 6.35 -1.47
C THR A 229 13.64 7.14 -2.74
N GLU A 230 14.54 8.06 -3.10
CA GLU A 230 14.53 8.62 -4.44
C GLU A 230 14.69 7.44 -5.39
N THR A 231 13.60 7.12 -6.08
CA THR A 231 13.65 6.24 -7.25
C THR A 231 14.55 6.96 -8.25
N GLY A 232 15.76 6.42 -8.42
CA GLY A 232 16.71 6.92 -9.38
C GLY A 232 16.07 6.96 -10.77
N ALA A 233 15.76 8.17 -11.22
CA ALA A 233 15.56 8.44 -12.63
C ALA A 233 16.89 8.17 -13.33
N SER A 234 17.06 6.96 -13.83
CA SER A 234 18.12 6.67 -14.81
C SER A 234 17.62 7.15 -16.15
N THR A 235 18.27 8.21 -16.60
CA THR A 235 18.25 8.76 -17.97
C THR A 235 18.50 7.70 -19.04
#